data_ce68b43722b01687b62ca881f48cfd2e
#
_entry.id   ce68b43722b01687b62ca881f48cfd2e
#
_cell.length_a   1.000
_cell.length_b   1.000
_cell.length_c   1.000
_cell.angle_alpha   90.00
_cell.angle_beta   90.00
_cell.angle_gamma   90.00
#
_symmetry.space_group_name_H-M   'P 1'
#
loop_
_entity.id
_entity.type
_entity.pdbx_description
1 polymer ?
#
loop_
_entity_poly.entity_id
_entity_poly.type
_entity_poly.pdbx_seq_one_letter_code
_entity_poly.pdbx_strand_id
1 'polypeptide(L)'
;EKKAVHDKELSPEQRALDKEDSSTLETPEVLKEAGRCMDCGCYSVNASDISPVLILLDADIVTTKKVVKAKDFFTTHLKAVDMLDQDELVTAIRLKPQAGAVSVYDKFRVRDAVDFAIVSLAYSVQMKDGVIESAKTVLGGVAPVPMTREKVDAYLAGKKPSEEVANEAAELAAEGAQAMEHNAYKIQEVKALVKKMVLGLC
;
A
#
# COMPACT_ATOMS: atom_id res chain seq x y z
N GLU A 1 -14.96 -25.65 8.56
CA GLU A 1 -14.76 -24.26 8.99
C GLU A 1 -14.08 -24.27 10.37
N LYS A 2 -12.88 -23.69 10.47
CA LYS A 2 -12.17 -23.62 11.76
C LYS A 2 -12.74 -22.44 12.55
N LYS A 3 -13.26 -22.71 13.77
CA LYS A 3 -13.77 -21.66 14.65
C LYS A 3 -12.64 -20.80 15.20
N ALA A 4 -12.89 -19.48 15.30
CA ALA A 4 -11.99 -18.52 15.95
C ALA A 4 -11.75 -18.89 17.40
N VAL A 5 -10.54 -18.63 17.90
CA VAL A 5 -10.23 -18.61 19.31
C VAL A 5 -10.39 -17.17 19.78
N HIS A 6 -11.10 -16.96 20.86
CA HIS A 6 -11.28 -15.65 21.46
C HIS A 6 -10.51 -15.60 22.77
N ASP A 7 -9.94 -14.46 23.09
CA ASP A 7 -9.40 -14.14 24.40
C ASP A 7 -10.49 -14.26 25.47
N LYS A 8 -10.10 -14.61 26.67
CA LYS A 8 -11.02 -14.74 27.80
C LYS A 8 -11.15 -13.40 28.48
N GLU A 9 -12.33 -12.82 28.42
CA GLU A 9 -12.65 -11.62 29.18
C GLU A 9 -12.84 -11.96 30.66
N LEU A 10 -12.37 -11.06 31.53
CA LEU A 10 -12.65 -11.15 32.96
C LEU A 10 -14.15 -10.86 33.22
N SER A 11 -14.74 -11.61 34.15
CA SER A 11 -16.09 -11.27 34.60
C SER A 11 -16.12 -9.86 35.24
N PRO A 12 -17.27 -9.16 35.22
CA PRO A 12 -17.37 -7.81 35.76
C PRO A 12 -16.84 -7.68 37.22
N GLU A 13 -17.03 -8.74 38.01
CA GLU A 13 -16.59 -8.78 39.44
C GLU A 13 -15.07 -8.94 39.58
N GLN A 14 -14.37 -9.38 38.52
CA GLN A 14 -12.92 -9.59 38.51
C GLN A 14 -12.15 -8.41 37.90
N ARG A 15 -12.87 -7.45 37.32
CA ARG A 15 -12.26 -6.26 36.71
C ARG A 15 -11.80 -5.28 37.79
N ALA A 16 -10.63 -4.71 37.62
CA ALA A 16 -10.05 -3.69 38.48
C ALA A 16 -9.23 -2.70 37.64
N LEU A 17 -9.07 -1.47 38.14
CA LEU A 17 -8.35 -0.41 37.43
C LEU A 17 -6.86 -0.71 37.13
N ASP A 18 -6.30 -1.66 37.84
CA ASP A 18 -4.90 -2.11 37.77
C ASP A 18 -4.74 -3.46 37.04
N LYS A 19 -5.81 -3.97 36.43
CA LYS A 19 -5.80 -5.24 35.70
C LYS A 19 -6.33 -5.06 34.29
N GLU A 20 -5.76 -5.81 33.34
CA GLU A 20 -6.32 -5.93 32.00
C GLU A 20 -7.65 -6.69 32.06
N ASP A 21 -8.64 -6.23 31.27
CA ASP A 21 -9.98 -6.83 31.22
C ASP A 21 -10.02 -8.16 30.46
N SER A 22 -8.98 -8.44 29.66
CA SER A 22 -8.85 -9.69 28.90
C SER A 22 -7.51 -10.35 29.17
N SER A 23 -7.47 -11.67 29.06
CA SER A 23 -6.22 -12.43 29.11
C SER A 23 -5.68 -12.64 27.70
N THR A 24 -4.36 -12.66 27.56
CA THR A 24 -3.72 -13.10 26.31
C THR A 24 -4.01 -14.58 26.03
N LEU A 25 -4.01 -14.93 24.75
CA LEU A 25 -4.14 -16.33 24.34
C LEU A 25 -2.91 -17.13 24.77
N GLU A 26 -3.14 -18.36 25.23
CA GLU A 26 -2.07 -19.31 25.52
C GLU A 26 -1.42 -19.81 24.21
N THR A 27 -0.16 -20.23 24.28
CA THR A 27 0.60 -20.69 23.08
C THR A 27 -0.16 -21.68 22.19
N PRO A 28 -0.88 -22.70 22.71
CA PRO A 28 -1.66 -23.60 21.84
C PRO A 28 -2.83 -22.90 21.14
N GLU A 29 -3.43 -21.91 21.76
CA GLU A 29 -4.52 -21.09 21.20
C GLU A 29 -3.98 -20.15 20.12
N VAL A 30 -2.83 -19.51 20.34
CA VAL A 30 -2.10 -18.72 19.34
C VAL A 30 -1.75 -19.55 18.12
N LEU A 31 -1.21 -20.78 18.31
CA LEU A 31 -0.89 -21.69 17.20
C LEU A 31 -2.13 -22.12 16.44
N LYS A 32 -3.26 -22.30 17.12
CA LYS A 32 -4.54 -22.63 16.48
C LYS A 32 -5.05 -21.43 15.64
N GLU A 33 -4.97 -20.20 16.12
CA GLU A 33 -5.31 -19.00 15.36
C GLU A 33 -4.33 -18.76 14.20
N ALA A 34 -3.04 -18.93 14.43
CA ALA A 34 -2.03 -18.89 13.36
C ALA A 34 -2.32 -19.91 12.25
N GLY A 35 -2.83 -21.09 12.60
CA GLY A 35 -3.26 -22.10 11.62
C GLY A 35 -4.55 -21.75 10.85
N ARG A 36 -5.25 -20.67 11.20
CA ARG A 36 -6.35 -20.09 10.42
C ARG A 36 -5.85 -19.00 9.48
N CYS A 37 -4.67 -18.46 9.74
CA CYS A 37 -4.07 -17.45 8.91
C CYS A 37 -3.82 -18.03 7.51
N MET A 38 -4.36 -17.41 6.49
CA MET A 38 -4.16 -17.78 5.10
C MET A 38 -2.82 -17.28 4.56
N ASP A 39 -1.98 -16.70 5.42
CA ASP A 39 -0.66 -16.14 5.11
C ASP A 39 -0.70 -15.24 3.85
N CYS A 40 -1.79 -14.49 3.76
CA CYS A 40 -2.02 -13.64 2.59
C CYS A 40 -1.10 -12.41 2.55
N GLY A 41 -0.18 -12.26 3.52
CA GLY A 41 0.80 -11.18 3.60
C GLY A 41 0.17 -9.77 3.59
N CYS A 42 -1.13 -9.75 3.83
CA CYS A 42 -2.01 -8.87 3.14
C CYS A 42 -2.14 -7.51 3.80
N TYR A 43 -1.94 -7.41 5.07
CA TYR A 43 -2.38 -6.16 5.69
C TYR A 43 -1.25 -5.20 6.03
N SER A 44 -0.03 -5.68 6.16
CA SER A 44 1.07 -4.82 6.56
C SER A 44 1.71 -4.07 5.38
N VAL A 45 1.75 -4.67 4.19
CA VAL A 45 2.40 -4.08 3.02
C VAL A 45 1.41 -3.63 1.97
N ASN A 46 0.52 -4.50 1.51
CA ASN A 46 -0.37 -4.15 0.40
C ASN A 46 -1.44 -3.12 0.78
N ALA A 47 -1.88 -3.13 2.04
CA ALA A 47 -2.83 -2.15 2.57
C ALA A 47 -2.15 -0.99 3.32
N SER A 48 -0.82 -0.94 3.36
CA SER A 48 -0.08 0.15 3.96
C SER A 48 -0.17 1.42 3.11
N ASP A 49 -0.56 2.52 3.72
CA ASP A 49 -0.59 3.83 3.05
C ASP A 49 0.83 4.35 2.78
N ILE A 50 1.82 3.95 3.60
CA ILE A 50 3.17 4.50 3.53
C ILE A 50 4.05 3.78 2.49
N SER A 51 3.84 2.49 2.25
CA SER A 51 4.71 1.70 1.36
C SER A 51 4.71 2.20 -0.09
N PRO A 52 3.56 2.54 -0.74
CA PRO A 52 3.58 3.12 -2.08
C PRO A 52 4.28 4.48 -2.12
N VAL A 53 4.13 5.28 -1.06
CA VAL A 53 4.77 6.61 -0.95
C VAL A 53 6.29 6.49 -0.84
N LEU A 54 6.79 5.55 -0.05
CA LEU A 54 8.24 5.32 0.07
C LEU A 54 8.86 4.86 -1.25
N ILE A 55 8.15 4.00 -2.00
CA ILE A 55 8.59 3.57 -3.33
C ILE A 55 8.55 4.74 -4.32
N LEU A 56 7.48 5.52 -4.32
CA LEU A 56 7.34 6.71 -5.15
C LEU A 56 8.53 7.67 -4.97
N LEU A 57 8.88 7.94 -3.72
CA LEU A 57 9.93 8.89 -3.34
C LEU A 57 11.36 8.32 -3.42
N ASP A 58 11.52 7.09 -3.93
CA ASP A 58 12.81 6.38 -4.01
C ASP A 58 13.56 6.35 -2.66
N ALA A 59 12.81 6.12 -1.57
CA ALA A 59 13.33 6.13 -0.22
C ALA A 59 14.40 5.06 0.01
N ASP A 60 15.40 5.41 0.84
CA ASP A 60 16.32 4.45 1.42
C ASP A 60 15.83 4.04 2.81
N ILE A 61 15.61 2.77 3.01
CA ILE A 61 15.32 2.18 4.32
C ILE A 61 16.65 1.82 4.98
N VAL A 62 16.95 2.51 6.07
CA VAL A 62 18.18 2.31 6.84
C VAL A 62 17.87 1.40 8.01
N THR A 63 18.60 0.31 8.11
CA THR A 63 18.48 -0.64 9.21
C THR A 63 19.71 -0.66 10.08
N THR A 64 19.69 -1.45 11.14
CA THR A 64 20.89 -1.70 11.98
C THR A 64 22.01 -2.42 11.23
N LYS A 65 21.72 -3.07 10.09
CA LYS A 65 22.68 -3.90 9.34
C LYS A 65 22.95 -3.41 7.92
N LYS A 66 21.97 -2.78 7.26
CA LYS A 66 22.07 -2.45 5.82
C LYS A 66 21.23 -1.21 5.44
N VAL A 67 21.42 -0.76 4.21
CA VAL A 67 20.55 0.23 3.58
C VAL A 67 19.93 -0.41 2.35
N VAL A 68 18.61 -0.38 2.24
CA VAL A 68 17.86 -1.02 1.15
C VAL A 68 16.93 0.00 0.53
N LYS A 69 16.76 -0.03 -0.79
CA LYS A 69 15.73 0.78 -1.47
C LYS A 69 14.33 0.32 -1.09
N ALA A 70 13.39 1.27 -0.91
CA ALA A 70 12.02 0.93 -0.56
C ALA A 70 11.37 -0.05 -1.55
N LYS A 71 11.67 0.04 -2.84
CA LYS A 71 11.16 -0.88 -3.88
C LYS A 71 11.62 -2.33 -3.69
N ASP A 72 12.78 -2.53 -3.05
CA ASP A 72 13.40 -3.84 -2.83
C ASP A 72 13.20 -4.33 -1.39
N PHE A 73 12.67 -3.46 -0.51
CA PHE A 73 12.46 -3.75 0.90
C PHE A 73 11.19 -4.59 1.13
N PHE A 74 10.11 -4.28 0.41
CA PHE A 74 8.86 -5.01 0.51
C PHE A 74 8.90 -6.25 -0.37
N THR A 75 8.53 -7.40 0.19
CA THR A 75 8.67 -8.71 -0.47
C THR A 75 7.35 -9.48 -0.52
N THR A 76 7.25 -10.40 -1.47
CA THR A 76 6.14 -11.35 -1.62
C THR A 76 6.39 -12.69 -0.91
N HIS A 77 7.42 -12.78 -0.09
CA HIS A 77 7.70 -14.01 0.67
C HIS A 77 6.56 -14.34 1.63
N LEU A 78 6.11 -15.60 1.61
CA LEU A 78 5.00 -16.10 2.43
C LEU A 78 5.21 -15.94 3.95
N LYS A 79 6.47 -15.85 4.39
CA LYS A 79 6.82 -15.79 5.82
C LYS A 79 7.35 -14.42 6.27
N ALA A 80 7.57 -13.51 5.34
CA ALA A 80 8.10 -12.19 5.63
C ALA A 80 7.56 -11.18 4.61
N VAL A 81 7.08 -10.05 5.09
CA VAL A 81 6.56 -8.96 4.26
C VAL A 81 7.63 -7.91 3.95
N ASP A 82 8.82 -8.11 4.51
CA ASP A 82 9.97 -7.23 4.36
C ASP A 82 11.29 -8.05 4.31
N MET A 83 12.39 -7.35 4.15
CA MET A 83 13.74 -7.92 4.02
C MET A 83 14.54 -7.88 5.33
N LEU A 84 13.87 -7.75 6.49
CA LEU A 84 14.52 -7.72 7.79
C LEU A 84 14.87 -9.12 8.28
N ASP A 85 16.04 -9.24 8.89
CA ASP A 85 16.39 -10.39 9.72
C ASP A 85 15.71 -10.29 11.10
N GLN A 86 15.63 -11.39 11.86
CA GLN A 86 14.95 -11.43 13.17
C GLN A 86 15.54 -10.45 14.21
N ASP A 87 16.82 -10.11 14.08
CA ASP A 87 17.56 -9.20 14.95
C ASP A 87 17.88 -7.86 14.27
N GLU A 88 17.16 -7.50 13.22
CA GLU A 88 17.35 -6.30 12.43
C GLU A 88 16.19 -5.31 12.67
N LEU A 89 16.51 -4.04 12.87
CA LEU A 89 15.55 -2.96 13.09
C LEU A 89 15.73 -1.86 12.07
N VAL A 90 14.63 -1.28 11.60
CA VAL A 90 14.66 -0.03 10.83
C VAL A 90 15.01 1.11 11.77
N THR A 91 16.06 1.85 11.45
CA THR A 91 16.57 2.97 12.26
C THR A 91 16.27 4.33 11.65
N ALA A 92 16.13 4.41 10.34
CA ALA A 92 15.80 5.65 9.64
C ALA A 92 15.21 5.38 8.25
N ILE A 93 14.48 6.36 7.75
CA ILE A 93 14.06 6.45 6.35
C ILE A 93 14.68 7.72 5.78
N ARG A 94 15.45 7.59 4.69
CA ARG A 94 16.06 8.72 4.00
C ARG A 94 15.28 9.02 2.73
N LEU A 95 14.91 10.28 2.56
CA LEU A 95 14.24 10.79 1.37
C LEU A 95 15.14 11.79 0.67
N LYS A 96 15.13 11.77 -0.66
CA LYS A 96 15.76 12.83 -1.46
C LYS A 96 14.75 13.96 -1.67
N PRO A 97 15.18 15.23 -1.61
CA PRO A 97 14.29 16.34 -1.96
C PRO A 97 13.70 16.16 -3.37
N GLN A 98 12.40 16.37 -3.49
CA GLN A 98 11.66 16.27 -4.76
C GLN A 98 11.38 17.70 -5.26
N ALA A 99 12.39 18.40 -5.74
CA ALA A 99 12.26 19.78 -6.20
C ALA A 99 11.38 19.85 -7.47
N GLY A 100 10.36 20.73 -7.44
CA GLY A 100 9.52 21.03 -8.60
C GLY A 100 8.45 20.00 -8.95
N ALA A 101 8.38 18.89 -8.26
CA ALA A 101 7.35 17.88 -8.48
C ALA A 101 6.18 18.01 -7.48
N VAL A 102 4.97 17.81 -7.95
CA VAL A 102 3.77 17.66 -7.10
C VAL A 102 3.62 16.18 -6.80
N SER A 103 3.72 15.83 -5.50
CA SER A 103 3.55 14.44 -5.03
C SER A 103 2.29 14.33 -4.19
N VAL A 104 1.44 13.36 -4.52
CA VAL A 104 0.13 13.15 -3.88
C VAL A 104 -0.06 11.67 -3.58
N TYR A 105 -0.76 11.39 -2.50
CA TYR A 105 -1.29 10.08 -2.16
C TYR A 105 -2.81 10.17 -2.08
N ASP A 106 -3.49 9.33 -2.85
CA ASP A 106 -4.95 9.25 -2.89
C ASP A 106 -5.39 7.80 -2.69
N LYS A 107 -6.54 7.58 -2.03
CA LYS A 107 -7.04 6.23 -1.78
C LYS A 107 -8.56 6.14 -1.77
N PHE A 108 -9.09 5.03 -2.26
CA PHE A 108 -10.43 4.56 -1.94
C PHE A 108 -10.43 3.87 -0.58
N ARG A 109 -11.40 4.21 0.24
CA ARG A 109 -11.62 3.65 1.58
C ARG A 109 -13.11 3.56 1.89
N VAL A 110 -13.48 2.69 2.81
CA VAL A 110 -14.91 2.51 3.21
C VAL A 110 -15.35 3.64 4.14
N ARG A 111 -14.47 4.12 5.02
CA ARG A 111 -14.78 5.14 6.04
C ARG A 111 -13.86 6.34 5.91
N ASP A 112 -14.34 7.52 6.28
CA ASP A 112 -13.55 8.74 6.29
C ASP A 112 -12.55 8.82 7.46
N ALA A 113 -12.73 8.00 8.49
CA ALA A 113 -11.80 7.82 9.60
C ALA A 113 -10.55 7.01 9.19
N VAL A 114 -9.71 6.67 10.14
CA VAL A 114 -8.56 5.77 9.94
C VAL A 114 -9.06 4.45 9.37
N ASP A 115 -8.71 4.17 8.13
CA ASP A 115 -9.13 2.97 7.39
C ASP A 115 -8.08 2.57 6.36
N PHE A 116 -8.00 1.26 6.07
CA PHE A 116 -7.12 0.74 5.04
C PHE A 116 -7.62 1.13 3.65
N ALA A 117 -6.67 1.30 2.73
CA ALA A 117 -7.01 1.50 1.33
C ALA A 117 -7.60 0.22 0.72
N ILE A 118 -8.72 0.34 0.03
CA ILE A 118 -9.20 -0.69 -0.90
C ILE A 118 -8.27 -0.71 -2.12
N VAL A 119 -8.02 0.47 -2.68
CA VAL A 119 -7.03 0.77 -3.71
C VAL A 119 -6.42 2.12 -3.39
N SER A 120 -5.13 2.28 -3.59
CA SER A 120 -4.45 3.56 -3.48
C SER A 120 -3.55 3.86 -4.67
N LEU A 121 -3.31 5.14 -4.89
CA LEU A 121 -2.39 5.66 -5.88
C LEU A 121 -1.50 6.71 -5.23
N ALA A 122 -0.21 6.43 -5.17
CA ALA A 122 0.82 7.43 -4.91
C ALA A 122 1.37 7.89 -6.26
N TYR A 123 1.44 9.20 -6.50
CA TYR A 123 1.99 9.72 -7.74
C TYR A 123 2.80 10.98 -7.52
N SER A 124 3.77 11.19 -8.40
CA SER A 124 4.56 12.41 -8.47
C SER A 124 4.61 12.86 -9.92
N VAL A 125 4.25 14.11 -10.18
CA VAL A 125 4.19 14.68 -11.54
C VAL A 125 4.96 15.99 -11.55
N GLN A 126 5.80 16.14 -12.57
CA GLN A 126 6.46 17.39 -12.88
C GLN A 126 5.83 17.99 -14.15
N MET A 127 5.34 19.20 -14.01
CA MET A 127 4.72 19.93 -15.12
C MET A 127 5.67 21.00 -15.65
N LYS A 128 5.70 21.18 -16.97
CA LYS A 128 6.43 22.26 -17.63
C LYS A 128 5.61 22.76 -18.81
N ASP A 129 5.36 24.05 -18.84
CA ASP A 129 4.61 24.72 -19.94
C ASP A 129 3.25 24.08 -20.25
N GLY A 130 2.55 23.57 -19.22
CA GLY A 130 1.26 22.88 -19.35
C GLY A 130 1.34 21.45 -19.90
N VAL A 131 2.54 20.89 -19.97
CA VAL A 131 2.82 19.50 -20.40
C VAL A 131 3.40 18.74 -19.23
N ILE A 132 3.08 17.46 -19.13
CA ILE A 132 3.69 16.54 -18.17
C ILE A 132 5.13 16.25 -18.60
N GLU A 133 6.11 16.81 -17.91
CA GLU A 133 7.53 16.55 -18.18
C GLU A 133 7.92 15.14 -17.72
N SER A 134 7.47 14.76 -16.53
CA SER A 134 7.65 13.41 -16.01
C SER A 134 6.51 13.02 -15.06
N ALA A 135 6.23 11.74 -14.99
CA ALA A 135 5.29 11.16 -14.04
C ALA A 135 5.91 9.91 -13.42
N LYS A 136 5.52 9.61 -12.20
CA LYS A 136 5.80 8.36 -11.51
C LYS A 136 4.57 7.95 -10.74
N THR A 137 4.14 6.71 -10.89
CA THR A 137 2.91 6.19 -10.30
C THR A 137 3.15 4.86 -9.60
N VAL A 138 2.58 4.70 -8.41
CA VAL A 138 2.66 3.48 -7.60
C VAL A 138 1.29 3.15 -7.05
N LEU A 139 0.77 1.99 -7.39
CA LEU A 139 -0.50 1.46 -6.89
C LEU A 139 -0.29 0.68 -5.61
N GLY A 140 -1.21 0.84 -4.65
CA GLY A 140 -1.32 0.03 -3.44
C GLY A 140 -2.67 -0.66 -3.33
N GLY A 141 -2.75 -1.74 -2.56
CA GLY A 141 -3.96 -2.51 -2.34
C GLY A 141 -4.40 -3.41 -3.52
N VAL A 142 -3.58 -3.55 -4.55
CA VAL A 142 -3.91 -4.29 -5.80
C VAL A 142 -3.04 -5.53 -6.03
N ALA A 143 -1.97 -5.68 -5.27
CA ALA A 143 -1.04 -6.80 -5.35
C ALA A 143 -0.43 -7.06 -3.96
N PRO A 144 0.30 -8.17 -3.76
CA PRO A 144 0.96 -8.45 -2.48
C PRO A 144 1.95 -7.37 -2.03
N VAL A 145 2.52 -6.63 -2.97
CA VAL A 145 3.40 -5.47 -2.73
C VAL A 145 2.94 -4.29 -3.60
N PRO A 146 3.31 -3.04 -3.27
CA PRO A 146 3.00 -1.90 -4.13
C PRO A 146 3.58 -2.07 -5.54
N MET A 147 2.82 -1.66 -6.55
CA MET A 147 3.16 -1.84 -7.95
C MET A 147 3.48 -0.51 -8.63
N THR A 148 4.68 -0.36 -9.17
CA THR A 148 5.00 0.73 -10.11
C THR A 148 4.30 0.51 -11.45
N ARG A 149 3.88 1.59 -12.10
CA ARG A 149 3.20 1.54 -13.40
C ARG A 149 4.00 2.26 -14.48
N GLU A 150 5.19 1.74 -14.79
CA GLU A 150 6.14 2.35 -15.73
C GLU A 150 5.54 2.64 -17.12
N LYS A 151 4.56 1.84 -17.58
CA LYS A 151 3.86 2.10 -18.85
C LYS A 151 3.00 3.36 -18.76
N VAL A 152 2.34 3.60 -17.63
CA VAL A 152 1.58 4.83 -17.39
C VAL A 152 2.52 6.02 -17.35
N ASP A 153 3.62 5.90 -16.63
CA ASP A 153 4.63 6.95 -16.47
C ASP A 153 5.21 7.36 -17.84
N ALA A 154 5.61 6.38 -18.63
CA ALA A 154 6.13 6.59 -19.99
C ALA A 154 5.08 7.19 -20.95
N TYR A 155 3.83 6.76 -20.85
CA TYR A 155 2.74 7.30 -21.68
C TYR A 155 2.44 8.76 -21.37
N LEU A 156 2.44 9.13 -20.09
CA LEU A 156 2.12 10.49 -19.64
C LEU A 156 3.21 11.50 -19.98
N ALA A 157 4.47 11.08 -20.07
CA ALA A 157 5.59 11.96 -20.39
C ALA A 157 5.40 12.63 -21.77
N GLY A 158 5.51 13.96 -21.81
CA GLY A 158 5.30 14.75 -23.03
C GLY A 158 3.84 14.99 -23.41
N LYS A 159 2.87 14.53 -22.62
CA LYS A 159 1.44 14.74 -22.88
C LYS A 159 0.91 16.00 -22.18
N LYS A 160 -0.02 16.67 -22.85
CA LYS A 160 -0.85 17.70 -22.20
C LYS A 160 -2.03 16.98 -21.52
N PRO A 161 -2.34 17.27 -20.25
CA PRO A 161 -3.49 16.69 -19.58
C PRO A 161 -4.79 16.95 -20.36
N SER A 162 -5.59 15.90 -20.54
CA SER A 162 -6.89 15.94 -21.20
C SER A 162 -7.70 14.71 -20.80
N GLU A 163 -8.99 14.71 -21.08
CA GLU A 163 -9.86 13.56 -20.83
C GLU A 163 -9.43 12.32 -21.63
N GLU A 164 -8.99 12.49 -22.86
CA GLU A 164 -8.48 11.41 -23.71
C GLU A 164 -7.22 10.79 -23.09
N VAL A 165 -6.26 11.63 -22.67
CA VAL A 165 -5.03 11.18 -21.99
C VAL A 165 -5.35 10.48 -20.67
N ALA A 166 -6.34 10.99 -19.92
CA ALA A 166 -6.79 10.38 -18.67
C ALA A 166 -7.39 8.99 -18.88
N ASN A 167 -8.21 8.83 -19.93
CA ASN A 167 -8.82 7.55 -20.28
C ASN A 167 -7.77 6.50 -20.67
N GLU A 168 -6.85 6.83 -21.54
CA GLU A 168 -5.79 5.92 -22.00
C GLU A 168 -4.83 5.55 -20.85
N ALA A 169 -4.42 6.53 -20.05
CA ALA A 169 -3.59 6.27 -18.86
C ALA A 169 -4.28 5.32 -17.87
N ALA A 170 -5.61 5.43 -17.72
CA ALA A 170 -6.39 4.57 -16.86
C ALA A 170 -6.43 3.11 -17.37
N GLU A 171 -6.59 2.92 -18.70
CA GLU A 171 -6.54 1.58 -19.30
C GLU A 171 -5.15 0.95 -19.11
N LEU A 172 -4.08 1.71 -19.38
CA LEU A 172 -2.70 1.24 -19.15
C LEU A 172 -2.43 0.90 -17.67
N ALA A 173 -3.02 1.65 -16.74
CA ALA A 173 -2.87 1.36 -15.31
C ALA A 173 -3.49 0.01 -14.91
N ALA A 174 -4.58 -0.38 -15.56
CA ALA A 174 -5.27 -1.64 -15.33
C ALA A 174 -4.78 -2.80 -16.22
N GLU A 175 -3.85 -2.54 -17.15
CA GLU A 175 -3.33 -3.56 -18.05
C GLU A 175 -2.74 -4.76 -17.29
N GLY A 176 -3.14 -5.97 -17.68
CA GLY A 176 -2.69 -7.21 -17.07
C GLY A 176 -3.36 -7.55 -15.73
N ALA A 177 -4.31 -6.73 -15.26
CA ALA A 177 -5.05 -7.03 -14.05
C ALA A 177 -5.96 -8.24 -14.24
N GLN A 178 -5.91 -9.17 -13.30
CA GLN A 178 -6.76 -10.35 -13.27
C GLN A 178 -7.64 -10.29 -12.02
N ALA A 179 -8.95 -10.19 -12.23
CA ALA A 179 -9.90 -10.21 -11.15
C ALA A 179 -10.02 -11.62 -10.55
N MET A 180 -10.06 -11.70 -9.23
CA MET A 180 -10.51 -12.88 -8.50
C MET A 180 -12.02 -12.81 -8.28
N GLU A 181 -12.59 -13.83 -7.64
CA GLU A 181 -14.04 -14.02 -7.50
C GLU A 181 -14.82 -12.79 -7.00
N HIS A 182 -14.23 -11.99 -6.10
CA HIS A 182 -14.96 -10.90 -5.45
C HIS A 182 -14.25 -9.52 -5.51
N ASN A 183 -13.25 -9.33 -6.37
CA ASN A 183 -12.46 -8.11 -6.39
C ASN A 183 -12.37 -7.39 -7.75
N ALA A 184 -13.23 -7.75 -8.72
CA ALA A 184 -13.26 -7.14 -10.05
C ALA A 184 -13.46 -5.60 -10.00
N TYR A 185 -14.17 -5.12 -8.98
CA TYR A 185 -14.42 -3.68 -8.78
C TYR A 185 -13.12 -2.87 -8.60
N LYS A 186 -12.05 -3.47 -8.06
CA LYS A 186 -10.75 -2.79 -7.88
C LYS A 186 -10.15 -2.31 -9.19
N ILE A 187 -10.40 -3.00 -10.29
CA ILE A 187 -9.96 -2.58 -11.62
C ILE A 187 -10.57 -1.22 -11.98
N GLN A 188 -11.86 -1.02 -11.70
CA GLN A 188 -12.53 0.25 -11.94
C GLN A 188 -12.05 1.36 -11.01
N GLU A 189 -11.75 1.02 -9.75
CA GLU A 189 -11.18 1.95 -8.77
C GLU A 189 -9.79 2.42 -9.17
N VAL A 190 -8.91 1.53 -9.68
CA VAL A 190 -7.61 1.90 -10.24
C VAL A 190 -7.78 2.89 -11.39
N LYS A 191 -8.67 2.58 -12.35
CA LYS A 191 -8.96 3.46 -13.48
C LYS A 191 -9.46 4.83 -13.01
N ALA A 192 -10.36 4.86 -12.04
CA ALA A 192 -10.92 6.10 -11.50
C ALA A 192 -9.85 6.97 -10.81
N LEU A 193 -8.94 6.39 -10.02
CA LEU A 193 -7.85 7.12 -9.38
C LEU A 193 -6.89 7.73 -10.42
N VAL A 194 -6.52 6.97 -11.45
CA VAL A 194 -5.61 7.47 -12.50
C VAL A 194 -6.28 8.56 -13.34
N LYS A 195 -7.56 8.41 -13.67
CA LYS A 195 -8.33 9.50 -14.33
C LYS A 195 -8.36 10.75 -13.48
N LYS A 196 -8.70 10.62 -12.18
CA LYS A 196 -8.73 11.74 -11.24
C LYS A 196 -7.37 12.44 -11.17
N MET A 197 -6.28 11.68 -11.13
CA MET A 197 -4.92 12.21 -11.16
C MET A 197 -4.70 13.09 -12.39
N VAL A 198 -4.92 12.58 -13.59
CA VAL A 198 -4.64 13.31 -14.85
C VAL A 198 -5.54 14.52 -15.00
N LEU A 199 -6.84 14.39 -14.70
CA LEU A 199 -7.80 15.51 -14.79
C LEU A 199 -7.52 16.59 -13.73
N GLY A 200 -6.95 16.25 -12.60
CA GLY A 200 -6.53 17.21 -11.58
C GLY A 200 -5.29 18.03 -11.95
N LEU A 201 -4.65 17.73 -13.09
CA LEU A 201 -3.52 18.48 -13.64
C LEU A 201 -3.94 19.51 -14.71
N CYS A 202 -5.22 19.53 -15.11
CA CYS A 202 -5.76 20.40 -16.14
C CYS A 202 -5.83 21.88 -15.71
#